data_88497247040a189d1bfca758516b7399
#
_entry.id   88497247040a189d1bfca758516b7399
#
_cell.length_a   1.000
_cell.length_b   1.000
_cell.length_c   1.000
_cell.angle_alpha   90.00
_cell.angle_beta   90.00
_cell.angle_gamma   90.00
#
_symmetry.space_group_name_H-M   'P 1'
#
loop_
_entity.id
_entity.type
_entity.pdbx_description
1 polymer ?
#
loop_
_entity_poly.entity_id
_entity_poly.type
_entity_poly.pdbx_seq_one_letter_code
_entity_poly.pdbx_strand_id
1 'polypeptide(L)'
;KSLINRGSLTFWVDAEAMNNWFHHGHHGRRGRSQLYTDQTICTFLMLKGIFNLTLRATQGLLDSLFELMNVPLCAPDYSCVSKRARTVAVAYRQPSKGRITDLVIDSTGLKVFGEGEWKVRKHGAEKRRVWRKLHLAVDPVTHDIVAAEVSLENVHDAEVLPTLLNPLRRKLGRVYADGAYDSKASHQLISRKGATACIPPRKNAGLWEKGHPRNEAVLVMRKEGLAHWKKISGYHRRSLAETAMYRFKQLLAGRISLRNYNGQVGEVMAYVSAINKLNTLGLPVRKPRV
;
A
#
# COMPACT_ATOMS: atom_id res chain seq x y z
N LYS A 1 -25.95 11.40 13.19
CA LYS A 1 -25.87 10.19 14.05
C LYS A 1 -24.92 9.13 13.48
N SER A 2 -25.01 8.71 12.19
CA SER A 2 -24.13 7.66 11.62
C SER A 2 -22.62 8.00 11.65
N LEU A 3 -22.25 9.28 11.48
CA LEU A 3 -20.86 9.73 11.59
C LEU A 3 -20.35 9.74 13.03
N ILE A 4 -21.23 10.06 13.99
CA ILE A 4 -20.91 9.99 15.43
C ILE A 4 -20.69 8.54 15.84
N ASN A 5 -21.54 7.63 15.38
CA ASN A 5 -21.39 6.19 15.67
C ASN A 5 -20.10 5.58 15.09
N ARG A 6 -19.53 6.18 14.03
CA ARG A 6 -18.21 5.79 13.51
C ARG A 6 -17.05 6.20 14.41
N GLY A 7 -17.23 7.19 15.25
CA GLY A 7 -16.28 7.56 16.30
C GLY A 7 -16.39 6.67 17.54
N SER A 8 -17.40 5.81 17.62
CA SER A 8 -17.53 4.84 18.71
C SER A 8 -16.42 3.79 18.59
N LEU A 9 -15.62 3.69 19.65
CA LEU A 9 -14.58 2.67 19.76
C LEU A 9 -15.22 1.35 20.14
N THR A 10 -15.46 0.50 19.16
CA THR A 10 -15.86 -0.89 19.38
C THR A 10 -14.70 -1.78 18.99
N PHE A 11 -14.09 -2.44 19.97
CA PHE A 11 -13.03 -3.40 19.75
C PHE A 11 -13.63 -4.80 19.75
N TRP A 12 -13.34 -5.55 18.70
CA TRP A 12 -13.68 -6.96 18.58
C TRP A 12 -12.40 -7.76 18.55
N VAL A 13 -12.27 -8.71 19.46
CA VAL A 13 -11.20 -9.70 19.43
C VAL A 13 -11.81 -10.98 18.89
N ASP A 14 -11.43 -11.32 17.65
CA ASP A 14 -11.88 -12.53 16.99
C ASP A 14 -11.25 -13.76 17.66
N ALA A 15 -12.03 -14.82 17.84
CA ALA A 15 -11.57 -16.10 18.39
C ALA A 15 -10.39 -16.69 17.58
N GLU A 16 -10.42 -16.55 16.25
CA GLU A 16 -9.30 -16.94 15.39
C GLU A 16 -8.04 -16.13 15.68
N ALA A 17 -8.17 -14.81 15.89
CA ALA A 17 -7.05 -13.95 16.26
C ALA A 17 -6.46 -14.34 17.63
N MET A 18 -7.30 -14.72 18.60
CA MET A 18 -6.84 -15.21 19.90
C MET A 18 -6.06 -16.53 19.77
N ASN A 19 -6.59 -17.49 19.02
CA ASN A 19 -5.95 -18.79 18.82
C ASN A 19 -4.63 -18.66 18.06
N ASN A 20 -4.52 -17.70 17.15
CA ASN A 20 -3.33 -17.45 16.34
C ASN A 20 -2.40 -16.37 16.92
N TRP A 21 -2.61 -15.93 18.17
CA TRP A 21 -1.78 -14.90 18.80
C TRP A 21 -0.37 -15.35 19.08
N PHE A 22 -0.25 -16.60 19.59
CA PHE A 22 1.02 -17.21 19.92
C PHE A 22 1.36 -18.35 18.98
N HIS A 23 2.67 -18.57 18.79
CA HIS A 23 3.14 -19.81 18.18
C HIS A 23 3.11 -20.95 19.18
N HIS A 24 2.48 -22.06 18.79
CA HIS A 24 2.41 -23.28 19.60
C HIS A 24 3.49 -24.30 19.24
N GLY A 25 4.27 -24.07 18.18
CA GLY A 25 5.28 -25.01 17.68
C GLY A 25 6.72 -24.48 17.80
N HIS A 26 7.68 -25.41 17.89
CA HIS A 26 9.10 -25.10 17.82
C HIS A 26 9.55 -24.96 16.37
N HIS A 27 10.28 -23.89 16.03
CA HIS A 27 10.70 -23.61 14.64
C HIS A 27 11.88 -24.45 14.12
N GLY A 28 12.38 -25.42 14.88
CA GLY A 28 13.48 -26.32 14.47
C GLY A 28 14.84 -25.63 14.26
N ARG A 29 14.95 -24.31 14.53
CA ARG A 29 16.20 -23.55 14.39
C ARG A 29 16.88 -23.35 15.74
N ARG A 30 18.21 -23.14 15.72
CA ARG A 30 18.94 -22.78 16.93
C ARG A 30 18.45 -21.44 17.50
N GLY A 31 18.27 -21.37 18.81
CA GLY A 31 17.83 -20.19 19.53
C GLY A 31 16.41 -20.29 20.07
N ARG A 32 15.96 -19.24 20.79
CA ARG A 32 14.62 -19.19 21.38
C ARG A 32 13.56 -19.11 20.27
N SER A 33 12.56 -19.97 20.31
CA SER A 33 11.41 -19.93 19.39
C SER A 33 10.69 -18.59 19.46
N GLN A 34 10.11 -18.19 18.32
CA GLN A 34 9.30 -16.98 18.27
C GLN A 34 7.99 -17.24 19.02
N LEU A 35 7.71 -16.43 20.02
CA LEU A 35 6.49 -16.55 20.82
C LEU A 35 5.25 -16.05 20.05
N TYR A 36 5.38 -14.95 19.30
CA TYR A 36 4.28 -14.30 18.60
C TYR A 36 4.26 -14.65 17.12
N THR A 37 3.07 -14.83 16.55
CA THR A 37 2.89 -15.09 15.12
C THR A 37 3.14 -13.83 14.26
N ASP A 38 3.29 -14.01 12.95
CA ASP A 38 3.35 -12.89 12.00
C ASP A 38 2.04 -12.09 11.99
N GLN A 39 0.90 -12.75 12.19
CA GLN A 39 -0.39 -12.10 12.32
C GLN A 39 -0.43 -11.14 13.52
N THR A 40 0.11 -11.56 14.67
CA THR A 40 0.21 -10.71 15.86
C THR A 40 1.09 -9.49 15.63
N ILE A 41 2.26 -9.68 15.01
CA ILE A 41 3.15 -8.57 14.67
C ILE A 41 2.50 -7.62 13.66
N CYS A 42 1.81 -8.15 12.67
CA CYS A 42 1.07 -7.36 11.69
C CYS A 42 -0.06 -6.56 12.36
N THR A 43 -0.84 -7.18 13.25
CA THR A 43 -1.90 -6.52 14.02
C THR A 43 -1.35 -5.37 14.88
N PHE A 44 -0.24 -5.60 15.56
CA PHE A 44 0.44 -4.55 16.33
C PHE A 44 0.85 -3.36 15.43
N LEU A 45 1.48 -3.63 14.30
CA LEU A 45 1.89 -2.58 13.35
C LEU A 45 0.68 -1.86 12.73
N MET A 46 -0.42 -2.57 12.45
CA MET A 46 -1.67 -1.94 11.96
C MET A 46 -2.22 -0.96 12.99
N LEU A 47 -2.34 -1.36 14.25
CA LEU A 47 -2.83 -0.49 15.33
C LEU A 47 -1.90 0.70 15.55
N LYS A 48 -0.58 0.47 15.50
CA LYS A 48 0.40 1.55 15.52
C LYS A 48 0.13 2.60 14.44
N GLY A 49 -0.18 2.17 13.22
CA GLY A 49 -0.48 3.06 12.09
C GLY A 49 -1.82 3.78 12.25
N ILE A 50 -2.87 3.03 12.55
CA ILE A 50 -4.25 3.57 12.68
C ILE A 50 -4.33 4.64 13.77
N PHE A 51 -3.71 4.38 14.92
CA PHE A 51 -3.71 5.34 16.05
C PHE A 51 -2.49 6.28 16.05
N ASN A 52 -1.63 6.20 15.03
CA ASN A 52 -0.42 7.03 14.90
C ASN A 52 0.48 7.01 16.15
N LEU A 53 0.71 5.84 16.71
CA LEU A 53 1.44 5.64 17.95
C LEU A 53 2.92 5.33 17.71
N THR A 54 3.74 5.49 18.76
CA THR A 54 5.07 4.89 18.82
C THR A 54 4.96 3.40 19.16
N LEU A 55 6.03 2.61 18.93
CA LEU A 55 6.03 1.19 19.31
C LEU A 55 5.72 0.97 20.80
N ARG A 56 6.30 1.79 21.69
CA ARG A 56 6.06 1.67 23.14
C ARG A 56 4.61 2.02 23.50
N ALA A 57 4.06 3.09 22.91
CA ALA A 57 2.68 3.47 23.16
C ALA A 57 1.69 2.44 22.61
N THR A 58 2.02 1.78 21.50
CA THR A 58 1.19 0.69 20.94
C THR A 58 1.18 -0.53 21.85
N GLN A 59 2.32 -0.88 22.45
CA GLN A 59 2.36 -1.94 23.44
C GLN A 59 1.45 -1.61 24.63
N GLY A 60 1.60 -0.43 25.23
CA GLY A 60 0.76 -0.01 26.35
C GLY A 60 -0.74 0.04 26.01
N LEU A 61 -1.09 0.50 24.77
CA LEU A 61 -2.48 0.47 24.29
C LEU A 61 -3.02 -0.96 24.26
N LEU A 62 -2.25 -1.91 23.70
CA LEU A 62 -2.68 -3.32 23.60
C LEU A 62 -2.82 -3.96 24.97
N ASP A 63 -1.86 -3.75 25.88
CA ASP A 63 -1.92 -4.28 27.23
C ASP A 63 -3.17 -3.76 27.96
N SER A 64 -3.45 -2.44 27.89
CA SER A 64 -4.66 -1.84 28.45
C SER A 64 -5.95 -2.38 27.84
N LEU A 65 -5.98 -2.60 26.51
CA LEU A 65 -7.14 -3.16 25.84
C LEU A 65 -7.43 -4.59 26.30
N PHE A 66 -6.39 -5.43 26.42
CA PHE A 66 -6.56 -6.81 26.86
C PHE A 66 -7.05 -6.89 28.30
N GLU A 67 -6.55 -6.00 29.17
CA GLU A 67 -7.01 -5.88 30.54
C GLU A 67 -8.48 -5.43 30.60
N LEU A 68 -8.87 -4.35 29.91
CA LEU A 68 -10.23 -3.82 29.87
C LEU A 68 -11.23 -4.81 29.29
N MET A 69 -10.82 -5.62 28.32
CA MET A 69 -11.68 -6.63 27.69
C MET A 69 -11.63 -7.99 28.41
N ASN A 70 -10.84 -8.10 29.49
CA ASN A 70 -10.59 -9.35 30.20
C ASN A 70 -10.18 -10.51 29.28
N VAL A 71 -9.26 -10.21 28.32
CA VAL A 71 -8.75 -11.19 27.36
C VAL A 71 -7.40 -11.71 27.84
N PRO A 72 -7.18 -13.04 27.93
CA PRO A 72 -5.95 -13.64 28.46
C PRO A 72 -4.80 -13.59 27.44
N LEU A 73 -4.52 -12.41 26.89
CA LEU A 73 -3.42 -12.14 25.95
C LEU A 73 -2.48 -11.09 26.54
N CYS A 74 -1.24 -11.09 26.05
CA CYS A 74 -0.27 -10.02 26.33
C CYS A 74 0.26 -9.44 25.02
N ALA A 75 0.61 -8.16 25.03
CA ALA A 75 1.18 -7.51 23.87
C ALA A 75 2.64 -7.98 23.64
N PRO A 76 3.08 -8.05 22.38
CA PRO A 76 4.49 -8.22 22.09
C PRO A 76 5.29 -7.02 22.61
N ASP A 77 6.44 -7.28 23.23
CA ASP A 77 7.38 -6.22 23.59
C ASP A 77 7.78 -5.41 22.35
N TYR A 78 7.85 -4.09 22.49
CA TYR A 78 8.16 -3.16 21.41
C TYR A 78 9.47 -3.48 20.69
N SER A 79 10.46 -4.01 21.41
CA SER A 79 11.75 -4.41 20.83
C SER A 79 11.63 -5.71 20.02
N CYS A 80 10.76 -6.62 20.43
CA CYS A 80 10.39 -7.81 19.67
C CYS A 80 9.74 -7.39 18.32
N VAL A 81 8.76 -6.51 18.37
CA VAL A 81 8.10 -5.99 17.16
C VAL A 81 9.08 -5.30 16.23
N SER A 82 9.97 -4.46 16.76
CA SER A 82 11.01 -3.78 15.98
C SER A 82 11.95 -4.75 15.24
N LYS A 83 12.28 -5.87 15.86
CA LYS A 83 13.10 -6.93 15.24
C LYS A 83 12.29 -7.73 14.23
N ARG A 84 11.08 -8.17 14.60
CA ARG A 84 10.22 -9.01 13.77
C ARG A 84 9.68 -8.28 12.55
N ALA A 85 9.45 -6.98 12.60
CA ALA A 85 9.03 -6.18 11.45
C ALA A 85 9.97 -6.29 10.25
N ARG A 86 11.22 -6.71 10.45
CA ARG A 86 12.21 -6.92 9.38
C ARG A 86 11.95 -8.18 8.54
N THR A 87 11.22 -9.13 9.09
CA THR A 87 11.04 -10.47 8.51
C THR A 87 9.57 -10.91 8.49
N VAL A 88 8.66 -10.08 8.97
CA VAL A 88 7.24 -10.41 9.03
C VAL A 88 6.65 -10.62 7.63
N ALA A 89 5.98 -11.75 7.44
CA ALA A 89 5.21 -12.01 6.23
C ALA A 89 3.79 -11.41 6.38
N VAL A 90 3.54 -10.30 5.69
CA VAL A 90 2.25 -9.60 5.78
C VAL A 90 1.31 -10.07 4.68
N ALA A 91 0.24 -10.77 5.05
CA ALA A 91 -0.86 -11.11 4.17
C ALA A 91 -1.82 -9.92 4.07
N TYR A 92 -1.61 -9.05 3.08
CA TYR A 92 -2.44 -7.84 2.90
C TYR A 92 -3.54 -7.99 1.86
N ARG A 93 -3.43 -9.00 0.97
CA ARG A 93 -4.40 -9.20 -0.10
C ARG A 93 -5.69 -9.79 0.44
N GLN A 94 -6.81 -9.23 0.02
CA GLN A 94 -8.12 -9.81 0.34
C GLN A 94 -8.42 -11.00 -0.60
N PRO A 95 -9.08 -12.05 -0.08
CA PRO A 95 -9.61 -13.11 -0.92
C PRO A 95 -10.61 -12.53 -1.93
N SER A 96 -10.28 -12.57 -3.20
CA SER A 96 -11.14 -12.04 -4.24
C SER A 96 -11.10 -12.95 -5.47
N LYS A 97 -12.27 -13.10 -6.11
CA LYS A 97 -12.45 -13.96 -7.30
C LYS A 97 -12.75 -13.10 -8.54
N GLY A 98 -12.58 -13.70 -9.72
CA GLY A 98 -12.95 -13.09 -10.99
C GLY A 98 -11.86 -12.18 -11.60
N ARG A 99 -12.23 -11.53 -12.72
CA ARG A 99 -11.34 -10.64 -13.48
C ARG A 99 -11.23 -9.27 -12.80
N ILE A 100 -10.05 -8.69 -12.84
CA ILE A 100 -9.85 -7.26 -12.54
C ILE A 100 -10.04 -6.50 -13.86
N THR A 101 -11.18 -5.84 -14.01
CA THR A 101 -11.51 -5.12 -15.26
C THR A 101 -10.55 -3.97 -15.50
N ASP A 102 -10.31 -3.19 -14.47
CA ASP A 102 -9.41 -2.05 -14.49
C ASP A 102 -8.45 -2.16 -13.30
N LEU A 103 -7.19 -1.92 -13.54
CA LEU A 103 -6.17 -1.84 -12.50
C LEU A 103 -5.50 -0.47 -12.58
N VAL A 104 -5.43 0.22 -11.48
CA VAL A 104 -4.81 1.55 -11.43
C VAL A 104 -3.53 1.48 -10.63
N ILE A 105 -2.42 1.97 -11.20
CA ILE A 105 -1.11 1.96 -10.60
C ILE A 105 -0.62 3.39 -10.40
N ASP A 106 -0.10 3.66 -9.22
CA ASP A 106 0.52 4.94 -8.90
C ASP A 106 1.59 4.77 -7.81
N SER A 107 2.43 5.77 -7.63
CA SER A 107 3.45 5.80 -6.59
C SER A 107 3.33 7.04 -5.72
N THR A 108 3.75 6.94 -4.46
CA THR A 108 3.76 8.08 -3.55
C THR A 108 4.97 8.04 -2.63
N GLY A 109 5.51 9.21 -2.29
CA GLY A 109 6.56 9.34 -1.30
C GLY A 109 6.03 9.17 0.12
N LEU A 110 6.75 8.36 0.90
CA LEU A 110 6.58 8.21 2.34
C LEU A 110 7.80 8.74 3.04
N LYS A 111 7.58 9.62 4.01
CA LYS A 111 8.67 10.20 4.80
C LYS A 111 9.13 9.22 5.87
N VAL A 112 10.44 9.02 5.99
CA VAL A 112 11.04 8.29 7.10
C VAL A 112 11.24 9.27 8.26
N PHE A 113 10.60 8.96 9.40
CA PHE A 113 10.71 9.77 10.60
C PHE A 113 12.04 9.49 11.33
N GLY A 114 12.68 10.52 11.85
CA GLY A 114 13.72 10.40 12.87
C GLY A 114 15.09 10.93 12.50
N GLU A 115 15.50 10.99 11.25
CA GLU A 115 16.78 11.64 10.91
C GLU A 115 16.56 12.89 10.07
N GLY A 116 16.92 14.04 10.60
CA GLY A 116 17.19 15.22 9.82
C GLY A 116 16.21 16.39 9.92
N GLU A 117 14.97 16.27 10.40
CA GLU A 117 14.09 17.45 10.42
C GLU A 117 14.60 18.55 11.35
N TRP A 118 15.01 18.19 12.55
CA TRP A 118 15.56 19.16 13.49
C TRP A 118 16.96 19.63 13.08
N LYS A 119 17.80 18.71 12.59
CA LYS A 119 19.14 19.02 12.11
C LYS A 119 19.14 19.83 10.81
N VAL A 120 18.20 19.56 9.89
CA VAL A 120 18.02 20.36 8.66
C VAL A 120 17.51 21.75 8.97
N ARG A 121 16.61 21.91 9.94
CA ARG A 121 16.15 23.23 10.41
C ARG A 121 17.27 24.04 11.09
N LYS A 122 18.18 23.37 11.80
CA LYS A 122 19.21 24.04 12.61
C LYS A 122 20.56 24.19 11.88
N HIS A 123 20.90 23.31 10.95
CA HIS A 123 22.23 23.21 10.34
C HIS A 123 22.25 23.22 8.81
N GLY A 124 21.15 23.61 8.14
CA GLY A 124 21.09 23.76 6.68
C GLY A 124 20.96 22.45 5.89
N ALA A 125 21.13 22.55 4.57
CA ALA A 125 20.72 21.56 3.57
C ALA A 125 21.55 20.24 3.52
N GLU A 126 22.54 20.05 4.34
CA GLU A 126 23.48 18.91 4.20
C GLU A 126 22.95 17.55 4.62
N LYS A 127 21.83 17.46 5.33
CA LYS A 127 21.21 16.17 5.67
C LYS A 127 19.91 15.99 4.93
N ARG A 128 19.99 15.29 3.79
CA ARG A 128 18.84 14.92 2.97
C ARG A 128 17.77 14.18 3.79
N ARG A 129 16.52 14.60 3.63
CA ARG A 129 15.37 13.87 4.16
C ARG A 129 15.34 12.51 3.51
N VAL A 130 15.16 11.45 4.31
CA VAL A 130 15.07 10.08 3.80
C VAL A 130 13.63 9.80 3.42
N TRP A 131 13.43 9.39 2.18
CA TRP A 131 12.14 9.01 1.65
C TRP A 131 12.13 7.56 1.20
N ARG A 132 10.94 6.99 1.14
CA ARG A 132 10.65 5.73 0.46
C ARG A 132 9.54 5.96 -0.51
N LYS A 133 9.50 5.21 -1.60
CA LYS A 133 8.37 5.19 -2.51
C LYS A 133 7.47 4.00 -2.17
N LEU A 134 6.19 4.25 -2.05
CA LEU A 134 5.16 3.23 -2.00
C LEU A 134 4.46 3.19 -3.35
N HIS A 135 4.54 2.04 -4.01
CA HIS A 135 3.85 1.76 -5.26
C HIS A 135 2.63 0.91 -4.95
N LEU A 136 1.46 1.33 -5.43
CA LEU A 136 0.21 0.63 -5.22
C LEU A 136 -0.44 0.27 -6.56
N ALA A 137 -0.98 -0.94 -6.65
CA ALA A 137 -1.90 -1.35 -7.68
C ALA A 137 -3.28 -1.58 -7.04
N VAL A 138 -4.27 -0.82 -7.47
CA VAL A 138 -5.59 -0.72 -6.85
C VAL A 138 -6.64 -1.20 -7.84
N ASP A 139 -7.57 -2.03 -7.38
CA ASP A 139 -8.81 -2.33 -8.10
C ASP A 139 -9.80 -1.18 -7.85
N PRO A 140 -10.14 -0.36 -8.86
CA PRO A 140 -10.99 0.81 -8.66
C PRO A 140 -12.45 0.47 -8.36
N VAL A 141 -12.87 -0.78 -8.54
CA VAL A 141 -14.25 -1.23 -8.24
C VAL A 141 -14.41 -1.54 -6.76
N THR A 142 -13.46 -2.28 -6.20
CA THR A 142 -13.49 -2.67 -4.78
C THR A 142 -12.70 -1.72 -3.89
N HIS A 143 -11.86 -0.86 -4.46
CA HIS A 143 -10.86 -0.03 -3.78
C HIS A 143 -9.79 -0.82 -3.04
N ASP A 144 -9.68 -2.13 -3.29
CA ASP A 144 -8.67 -2.97 -2.67
C ASP A 144 -7.28 -2.73 -3.30
N ILE A 145 -6.29 -2.69 -2.45
CA ILE A 145 -4.89 -2.71 -2.88
C ILE A 145 -4.53 -4.17 -3.16
N VAL A 146 -4.44 -4.51 -4.45
CA VAL A 146 -4.17 -5.89 -4.90
C VAL A 146 -2.69 -6.20 -5.03
N ALA A 147 -1.85 -5.17 -5.18
CA ALA A 147 -0.39 -5.28 -5.08
C ALA A 147 0.21 -4.01 -4.49
N ALA A 148 1.26 -4.17 -3.71
CA ALA A 148 2.02 -3.08 -3.11
C ALA A 148 3.50 -3.42 -3.09
N GLU A 149 4.35 -2.41 -3.26
CA GLU A 149 5.81 -2.53 -3.19
C GLU A 149 6.41 -1.26 -2.58
N VAL A 150 7.46 -1.42 -1.80
CA VAL A 150 8.21 -0.31 -1.22
C VAL A 150 9.60 -0.27 -1.82
N SER A 151 9.98 0.86 -2.40
CA SER A 151 11.30 1.06 -2.99
C SER A 151 12.04 2.25 -2.39
N LEU A 152 13.32 2.36 -2.73
CA LEU A 152 14.10 3.56 -2.48
C LEU A 152 13.62 4.70 -3.42
N GLU A 153 13.90 5.93 -3.03
CA GLU A 153 13.46 7.12 -3.79
C GLU A 153 14.03 7.21 -5.20
N ASN A 154 15.22 6.65 -5.42
CA ASN A 154 15.94 6.68 -6.70
C ASN A 154 15.52 5.58 -7.68
N VAL A 155 14.68 4.63 -7.27
CA VAL A 155 14.17 3.56 -8.14
C VAL A 155 13.10 4.16 -9.06
N HIS A 156 13.20 3.90 -10.36
CA HIS A 156 12.20 4.36 -11.32
C HIS A 156 10.90 3.54 -11.21
N ASP A 157 9.76 4.23 -11.35
CA ASP A 157 8.44 3.62 -11.18
C ASP A 157 8.22 2.44 -12.15
N ALA A 158 8.71 2.54 -13.39
CA ALA A 158 8.63 1.47 -14.38
C ALA A 158 9.41 0.20 -13.98
N GLU A 159 10.48 0.32 -13.19
CA GLU A 159 11.27 -0.84 -12.72
C GLU A 159 10.52 -1.67 -11.69
N VAL A 160 9.58 -1.07 -10.96
CA VAL A 160 8.77 -1.75 -9.95
C VAL A 160 7.53 -2.44 -10.54
N LEU A 161 7.16 -2.11 -11.78
CA LEU A 161 5.97 -2.68 -12.42
C LEU A 161 5.95 -4.21 -12.44
N PRO A 162 7.06 -4.93 -12.72
CA PRO A 162 7.08 -6.39 -12.66
C PRO A 162 6.74 -6.96 -11.28
N THR A 163 7.22 -6.36 -10.20
CA THR A 163 6.92 -6.80 -8.82
C THR A 163 5.46 -6.62 -8.47
N LEU A 164 4.80 -5.62 -9.02
CA LEU A 164 3.36 -5.41 -8.83
C LEU A 164 2.51 -6.38 -9.65
N LEU A 165 2.86 -6.61 -10.93
CA LEU A 165 2.00 -7.35 -11.86
C LEU A 165 2.25 -8.86 -11.86
N ASN A 166 3.51 -9.33 -11.72
CA ASN A 166 3.83 -10.75 -11.83
C ASN A 166 3.11 -11.63 -10.81
N PRO A 167 2.96 -11.22 -9.53
CA PRO A 167 2.26 -12.01 -8.54
C PRO A 167 0.73 -12.08 -8.75
N LEU A 168 0.15 -11.21 -9.58
CA LEU A 168 -1.28 -11.22 -9.84
C LEU A 168 -1.64 -12.39 -10.76
N ARG A 169 -2.47 -13.33 -10.25
CA ARG A 169 -2.96 -14.50 -10.98
C ARG A 169 -4.29 -14.26 -11.70
N ARG A 170 -5.02 -13.22 -11.30
CA ARG A 170 -6.30 -12.86 -11.89
C ARG A 170 -6.10 -12.26 -13.29
N LYS A 171 -7.04 -12.51 -14.21
CA LYS A 171 -7.04 -11.86 -15.52
C LYS A 171 -7.22 -10.36 -15.34
N LEU A 172 -6.39 -9.58 -16.02
CA LEU A 172 -6.45 -8.12 -16.04
C LEU A 172 -7.13 -7.64 -17.32
N GLY A 173 -7.90 -6.56 -17.24
CA GLY A 173 -8.48 -5.91 -18.41
C GLY A 173 -7.60 -4.75 -18.89
N ARG A 174 -7.70 -3.62 -18.23
CA ARG A 174 -6.89 -2.41 -18.53
C ARG A 174 -6.01 -2.06 -17.35
N VAL A 175 -4.82 -1.57 -17.64
CA VAL A 175 -3.85 -1.10 -16.64
C VAL A 175 -3.60 0.39 -16.88
N TYR A 176 -3.99 1.21 -15.91
CA TYR A 176 -3.80 2.64 -15.93
C TYR A 176 -2.57 3.00 -15.07
N ALA A 177 -1.65 3.75 -15.65
CA ALA A 177 -0.50 4.29 -14.93
C ALA A 177 -0.11 5.65 -15.52
N ASP A 178 0.75 6.39 -14.85
CA ASP A 178 1.20 7.67 -15.35
C ASP A 178 2.27 7.54 -16.46
N GLY A 179 2.70 8.67 -17.05
CA GLY A 179 3.69 8.68 -18.12
C GLY A 179 5.08 8.21 -17.69
N ALA A 180 5.38 8.07 -16.40
CA ALA A 180 6.64 7.49 -15.92
C ALA A 180 6.76 6.01 -16.29
N TYR A 181 5.62 5.33 -16.44
CA TYR A 181 5.52 3.94 -16.87
C TYR A 181 5.55 3.77 -18.41
N ASP A 182 5.63 4.85 -19.22
CA ASP A 182 5.65 4.75 -20.68
C ASP A 182 7.02 4.25 -21.18
N SER A 183 7.21 2.95 -21.09
CA SER A 183 8.40 2.24 -21.58
C SER A 183 8.04 0.96 -22.33
N LYS A 184 8.89 0.52 -23.28
CA LYS A 184 8.67 -0.73 -24.02
C LYS A 184 8.49 -1.92 -23.08
N ALA A 185 9.31 -2.02 -22.03
CA ALA A 185 9.25 -3.09 -21.04
C ALA A 185 7.90 -3.10 -20.30
N SER A 186 7.37 -1.94 -19.92
CA SER A 186 6.07 -1.82 -19.26
C SER A 186 4.93 -2.29 -20.17
N HIS A 187 4.89 -1.82 -21.41
CA HIS A 187 3.89 -2.22 -22.39
C HIS A 187 3.94 -3.71 -22.71
N GLN A 188 5.14 -4.29 -22.89
CA GLN A 188 5.31 -5.72 -23.11
C GLN A 188 4.83 -6.55 -21.91
N LEU A 189 5.15 -6.12 -20.69
CA LEU A 189 4.71 -6.81 -19.48
C LEU A 189 3.19 -6.82 -19.37
N ILE A 190 2.53 -5.67 -19.58
CA ILE A 190 1.07 -5.54 -19.55
C ILE A 190 0.43 -6.42 -20.63
N SER A 191 0.98 -6.41 -21.84
CA SER A 191 0.52 -7.26 -22.96
C SER A 191 0.66 -8.76 -22.63
N ARG A 192 1.78 -9.21 -22.05
CA ARG A 192 1.95 -10.60 -21.58
C ARG A 192 0.93 -11.02 -20.54
N LYS A 193 0.40 -10.08 -19.75
CA LYS A 193 -0.72 -10.31 -18.82
C LYS A 193 -2.09 -10.34 -19.50
N GLY A 194 -2.16 -10.18 -20.83
CA GLY A 194 -3.40 -10.12 -21.61
C GLY A 194 -4.21 -8.86 -21.34
N ALA A 195 -3.56 -7.78 -20.87
CA ALA A 195 -4.18 -6.52 -20.52
C ALA A 195 -3.84 -5.41 -21.52
N THR A 196 -4.69 -4.38 -21.57
CA THR A 196 -4.46 -3.18 -22.37
C THR A 196 -3.81 -2.09 -21.51
N ALA A 197 -2.72 -1.52 -21.98
CA ALA A 197 -2.05 -0.40 -21.31
C ALA A 197 -2.78 0.92 -21.61
N CYS A 198 -3.19 1.63 -20.57
CA CYS A 198 -3.73 2.99 -20.61
C CYS A 198 -2.72 3.94 -19.95
N ILE A 199 -1.60 4.18 -20.63
CA ILE A 199 -0.47 4.99 -20.17
C ILE A 199 -0.30 6.14 -21.14
N PRO A 200 -0.31 7.41 -20.67
CA PRO A 200 -0.12 8.54 -21.56
C PRO A 200 1.33 8.55 -22.09
N PRO A 201 1.52 8.61 -23.41
CA PRO A 201 2.83 8.86 -23.98
C PRO A 201 3.46 10.13 -23.44
N ARG A 202 4.78 10.12 -23.26
CA ARG A 202 5.53 11.33 -22.82
C ARG A 202 5.38 12.46 -23.84
N LYS A 203 5.54 13.72 -23.39
CA LYS A 203 5.32 14.93 -24.21
C LYS A 203 5.98 14.88 -25.59
N ASN A 204 7.20 14.35 -25.71
CA ASN A 204 7.94 14.25 -26.97
C ASN A 204 8.04 12.80 -27.46
N ALA A 205 7.02 12.00 -27.23
CA ALA A 205 7.04 10.60 -27.59
C ALA A 205 7.12 10.37 -29.11
N GLY A 206 8.14 9.62 -29.55
CA GLY A 206 8.22 9.07 -30.90
C GLY A 206 7.31 7.85 -31.07
N LEU A 207 7.08 7.46 -32.32
CA LEU A 207 6.45 6.19 -32.65
C LEU A 207 7.44 5.05 -32.39
N TRP A 208 6.92 3.90 -31.95
CA TRP A 208 7.66 2.66 -31.88
C TRP A 208 7.48 1.84 -33.16
N GLU A 209 7.75 0.55 -33.11
CA GLU A 209 7.64 -0.35 -34.25
C GLU A 209 6.22 -0.27 -34.87
N LYS A 210 6.15 -0.45 -36.19
CA LYS A 210 4.88 -0.43 -36.93
C LYS A 210 3.88 -1.43 -36.33
N GLY A 211 2.65 -0.97 -36.04
CA GLY A 211 1.60 -1.78 -35.45
C GLY A 211 1.61 -1.87 -33.92
N HIS A 212 2.55 -1.22 -33.24
CA HIS A 212 2.55 -1.22 -31.78
C HIS A 212 1.34 -0.42 -31.24
N PRO A 213 0.50 -0.99 -30.32
CA PRO A 213 -0.74 -0.34 -29.85
C PRO A 213 -0.54 1.06 -29.25
N ARG A 214 0.61 1.31 -28.61
CA ARG A 214 0.96 2.63 -28.07
C ARG A 214 1.01 3.73 -29.14
N ASN A 215 1.32 3.39 -30.39
CA ASN A 215 1.41 4.36 -31.48
C ASN A 215 0.09 5.06 -31.73
N GLU A 216 -1.05 4.37 -31.53
CA GLU A 216 -2.39 4.97 -31.62
C GLU A 216 -2.54 6.12 -30.62
N ALA A 217 -2.11 5.91 -29.36
CA ALA A 217 -2.15 6.95 -28.34
C ALA A 217 -1.28 8.16 -28.73
N VAL A 218 -0.09 7.93 -29.31
CA VAL A 218 0.78 9.02 -29.77
C VAL A 218 0.13 9.80 -30.90
N LEU A 219 -0.48 9.11 -31.89
CA LEU A 219 -1.14 9.73 -33.03
C LEU A 219 -2.34 10.56 -32.58
N VAL A 220 -3.20 10.01 -31.72
CA VAL A 220 -4.35 10.74 -31.16
C VAL A 220 -3.89 11.98 -30.40
N MET A 221 -2.86 11.82 -29.55
CA MET A 221 -2.33 12.97 -28.78
C MET A 221 -1.73 14.06 -29.66
N ARG A 222 -1.07 13.70 -30.77
CA ARG A 222 -0.52 14.68 -31.73
C ARG A 222 -1.62 15.42 -32.50
N LYS A 223 -2.69 14.70 -32.87
CA LYS A 223 -3.78 15.26 -33.69
C LYS A 223 -4.80 16.03 -32.87
N GLU A 224 -5.21 15.50 -31.72
CA GLU A 224 -6.37 15.95 -30.96
C GLU A 224 -6.04 16.39 -29.53
N GLY A 225 -4.79 16.20 -29.15
CA GLY A 225 -4.28 16.60 -27.84
C GLY A 225 -4.52 15.60 -26.70
N LEU A 226 -3.82 15.84 -25.60
CA LEU A 226 -3.85 14.97 -24.41
C LEU A 226 -5.23 14.90 -23.75
N ALA A 227 -5.98 16.00 -23.74
CA ALA A 227 -7.30 16.06 -23.11
C ALA A 227 -8.29 15.13 -23.82
N HIS A 228 -8.28 15.12 -25.15
CA HIS A 228 -9.11 14.23 -25.95
C HIS A 228 -8.72 12.76 -25.70
N TRP A 229 -7.44 12.43 -25.78
CA TRP A 229 -6.97 11.08 -25.50
C TRP A 229 -7.39 10.59 -24.11
N LYS A 230 -7.25 11.43 -23.05
CA LYS A 230 -7.71 11.09 -21.70
C LYS A 230 -9.22 10.75 -21.65
N LYS A 231 -10.02 11.46 -22.41
CA LYS A 231 -11.47 11.24 -22.48
C LYS A 231 -11.81 9.91 -23.14
N ILE A 232 -11.26 9.61 -24.31
CA ILE A 232 -11.57 8.38 -25.05
C ILE A 232 -10.96 7.13 -24.44
N SER A 233 -9.79 7.22 -23.82
CA SER A 233 -9.13 6.09 -23.13
C SER A 233 -9.73 5.78 -21.75
N GLY A 234 -10.57 6.65 -21.21
CA GLY A 234 -11.09 6.55 -19.85
C GLY A 234 -10.03 6.75 -18.77
N TYR A 235 -8.94 7.46 -19.10
CA TYR A 235 -7.78 7.68 -18.23
C TYR A 235 -8.12 8.33 -16.89
N HIS A 236 -9.24 9.03 -16.79
CA HIS A 236 -9.72 9.65 -15.54
C HIS A 236 -9.88 8.66 -14.38
N ARG A 237 -10.05 7.36 -14.68
CA ARG A 237 -10.07 6.31 -13.64
C ARG A 237 -8.80 6.23 -12.82
N ARG A 238 -7.67 6.73 -13.35
CA ARG A 238 -6.41 6.81 -12.59
C ARG A 238 -6.54 7.62 -11.30
N SER A 239 -7.41 8.62 -11.25
CA SER A 239 -7.65 9.41 -10.05
C SER A 239 -8.08 8.59 -8.83
N LEU A 240 -8.58 7.37 -9.04
CA LEU A 240 -8.94 6.45 -7.94
C LEU A 240 -7.70 5.91 -7.22
N ALA A 241 -6.53 5.81 -7.89
CA ALA A 241 -5.27 5.53 -7.19
C ALA A 241 -4.85 6.71 -6.31
N GLU A 242 -5.00 7.94 -6.79
CA GLU A 242 -4.74 9.14 -6.00
C GLU A 242 -5.64 9.17 -4.74
N THR A 243 -6.91 8.75 -4.88
CA THR A 243 -7.83 8.60 -3.75
C THR A 243 -7.33 7.54 -2.75
N ALA A 244 -6.84 6.38 -3.23
CA ALA A 244 -6.29 5.34 -2.37
C ALA A 244 -5.02 5.82 -1.65
N MET A 245 -4.13 6.54 -2.36
CA MET A 245 -2.93 7.16 -1.77
C MET A 245 -3.28 8.23 -0.72
N TYR A 246 -4.28 9.07 -1.01
CA TYR A 246 -4.77 10.07 -0.07
C TYR A 246 -5.31 9.39 1.20
N ARG A 247 -6.14 8.36 1.06
CA ARG A 247 -6.68 7.59 2.19
C ARG A 247 -5.56 6.94 3.01
N PHE A 248 -4.56 6.34 2.35
CA PHE A 248 -3.39 5.78 3.01
C PHE A 248 -2.69 6.84 3.88
N LYS A 249 -2.41 8.01 3.34
CA LYS A 249 -1.73 9.09 4.05
C LYS A 249 -2.58 9.68 5.19
N GLN A 250 -3.88 9.81 5.00
CA GLN A 250 -4.78 10.38 6.02
C GLN A 250 -5.01 9.40 7.19
N LEU A 251 -5.22 8.12 6.90
CA LEU A 251 -5.52 7.13 7.93
C LEU A 251 -4.27 6.64 8.67
N LEU A 252 -3.10 6.71 8.05
CA LEU A 252 -1.87 6.11 8.55
C LEU A 252 -0.71 7.12 8.64
N ALA A 253 -1.03 8.39 8.73
CA ALA A 253 -0.12 9.54 8.94
C ALA A 253 0.95 9.76 7.85
N GLY A 254 0.98 8.99 6.76
CA GLY A 254 1.88 9.19 5.61
C GLY A 254 3.38 9.14 5.92
N ARG A 255 3.75 8.62 7.09
CA ARG A 255 5.14 8.50 7.57
C ARG A 255 5.42 7.13 8.14
N ILE A 256 6.67 6.71 8.04
CA ILE A 256 7.19 5.47 8.61
C ILE A 256 8.23 5.80 9.69
N SER A 257 8.28 4.99 10.73
CA SER A 257 9.05 5.29 11.93
C SER A 257 10.13 4.26 12.26
N LEU A 258 10.10 3.08 11.63
CA LEU A 258 11.12 2.07 11.85
C LEU A 258 12.43 2.47 11.15
N ARG A 259 13.56 2.18 11.81
CA ARG A 259 14.89 2.62 11.34
C ARG A 259 15.46 1.76 10.22
N ASN A 260 15.26 0.45 10.30
CA ASN A 260 15.79 -0.50 9.32
C ASN A 260 14.89 -0.55 8.08
N TYR A 261 15.48 -0.63 6.88
CA TYR A 261 14.72 -0.67 5.61
C TYR A 261 13.70 -1.80 5.57
N ASN A 262 14.10 -3.03 5.89
CA ASN A 262 13.16 -4.16 5.90
C ASN A 262 12.05 -3.98 6.94
N GLY A 263 12.36 -3.36 8.09
CA GLY A 263 11.36 -2.97 9.08
C GLY A 263 10.38 -1.93 8.53
N GLN A 264 10.87 -0.95 7.76
CA GLN A 264 10.03 0.03 7.07
C GLN A 264 9.10 -0.64 6.05
N VAL A 265 9.61 -1.62 5.31
CA VAL A 265 8.78 -2.44 4.40
C VAL A 265 7.68 -3.16 5.19
N GLY A 266 8.02 -3.87 6.25
CA GLY A 266 7.05 -4.56 7.11
C GLY A 266 6.00 -3.61 7.70
N GLU A 267 6.43 -2.42 8.15
CA GLU A 267 5.53 -1.37 8.66
C GLU A 267 4.53 -0.91 7.58
N VAL A 268 5.02 -0.60 6.39
CA VAL A 268 4.17 -0.14 5.27
C VAL A 268 3.22 -1.24 4.80
N MET A 269 3.69 -2.49 4.69
CA MET A 269 2.83 -3.60 4.27
C MET A 269 1.73 -3.89 5.30
N ALA A 270 2.01 -3.75 6.61
CA ALA A 270 0.98 -3.81 7.64
C ALA A 270 -0.04 -2.66 7.48
N TYR A 271 0.39 -1.47 7.08
CA TYR A 271 -0.51 -0.35 6.80
C TYR A 271 -1.38 -0.61 5.56
N VAL A 272 -0.83 -1.22 4.51
CA VAL A 272 -1.60 -1.67 3.34
C VAL A 272 -2.67 -2.70 3.76
N SER A 273 -2.30 -3.64 4.63
CA SER A 273 -3.26 -4.62 5.19
C SER A 273 -4.37 -3.92 5.98
N ALA A 274 -4.03 -2.90 6.79
CA ALA A 274 -5.03 -2.11 7.52
C ALA A 274 -6.02 -1.40 6.59
N ILE A 275 -5.55 -0.77 5.51
CA ILE A 275 -6.43 -0.13 4.51
C ILE A 275 -7.38 -1.15 3.88
N ASN A 276 -6.88 -2.30 3.47
CA ASN A 276 -7.71 -3.33 2.87
C ASN A 276 -8.76 -3.87 3.87
N LYS A 277 -8.39 -4.06 5.14
CA LYS A 277 -9.35 -4.41 6.19
C LYS A 277 -10.40 -3.31 6.43
N LEU A 278 -10.00 -2.04 6.45
CA LEU A 278 -10.93 -0.93 6.57
C LEU A 278 -11.88 -0.82 5.38
N ASN A 279 -11.44 -1.20 4.17
CA ASN A 279 -12.31 -1.27 2.98
C ASN A 279 -13.42 -2.31 3.16
N THR A 280 -13.15 -3.45 3.80
CA THR A 280 -14.18 -4.49 4.05
C THR A 280 -15.26 -4.04 5.02
N LEU A 281 -15.00 -3.06 5.88
CA LEU A 281 -15.98 -2.46 6.80
C LEU A 281 -16.99 -1.53 6.09
N GLY A 282 -16.86 -1.37 4.80
CA GLY A 282 -17.74 -0.56 3.95
C GLY A 282 -17.25 0.88 3.76
N LEU A 283 -17.51 1.41 2.57
CA LEU A 283 -17.25 2.81 2.24
C LEU A 283 -18.35 3.72 2.81
N PRO A 284 -18.03 4.97 3.14
CA PRO A 284 -19.03 5.93 3.54
C PRO A 284 -20.09 6.13 2.44
N VAL A 285 -21.33 5.79 2.72
CA VAL A 285 -22.44 6.10 1.81
C VAL A 285 -22.72 7.60 1.92
N ARG A 286 -22.43 8.34 0.85
CA ARG A 286 -22.81 9.74 0.73
C ARG A 286 -24.28 9.81 0.33
N LYS A 287 -25.12 10.44 1.14
CA LYS A 287 -26.46 10.84 0.66
C LYS A 287 -26.27 11.95 -0.38
N PRO A 288 -26.96 11.88 -1.53
CA PRO A 288 -26.99 13.03 -2.44
C PRO A 288 -27.44 14.27 -1.65
N ARG A 289 -26.80 15.39 -1.86
CA ARG A 289 -27.38 16.67 -1.41
C ARG A 289 -28.62 16.91 -2.27
N VAL A 290 -29.79 16.89 -1.64
CA VAL A 290 -31.04 17.38 -2.23
C VAL A 290 -30.93 18.89 -2.37
#